data_3d78576759cc6c3b89fc0ee66ccd82f8
#
_entry.id   3d78576759cc6c3b89fc0ee66ccd82f8
#
_cell.length_a   1.000
_cell.length_b   1.000
_cell.length_c   1.000
_cell.angle_alpha   90.00
_cell.angle_beta   90.00
_cell.angle_gamma   90.00
#
_symmetry.space_group_name_H-M   'P 1'
#
loop_
_entity.id
_entity.type
_entity.pdbx_description
1 polymer ?
#
loop_
_entity_poly.entity_id
_entity_poly.type
_entity_poly.pdbx_seq_one_letter_code
_entity_poly.pdbx_strand_id
1 'polypeptide(L)'
;MGFDTVKLEKGMYRESGKTFAQVLESLDPSENYKGTALEGTDAFQRQLKRFDIRAKGAYSDPVEKFFRTMESSVLFPEYIARAVRQGMEDGNVLPKITATTTTIDSMDYRSVYSVPSEKDKKLMQVAEGASIPATEVRSKSNLVRLHKRGRMLVASYEAIRFQKLDLFSVTLRQI
;
A
#
# COMPACT_ATOMS: atom_id res chain seq x y z
N MET A 1 -25.93 -11.71 1.80
CA MET A 1 -25.49 -11.88 3.22
C MET A 1 -25.15 -10.49 3.74
N GLY A 2 -25.57 -10.15 4.95
CA GLY A 2 -25.19 -8.87 5.55
C GLY A 2 -23.75 -8.94 6.12
N PHE A 3 -23.06 -7.81 6.22
CA PHE A 3 -21.70 -7.75 6.80
C PHE A 3 -21.61 -8.34 8.23
N ASP A 4 -22.74 -8.40 8.93
CA ASP A 4 -22.85 -8.95 10.29
C ASP A 4 -22.68 -10.48 10.35
N THR A 5 -22.89 -11.17 9.23
CA THR A 5 -22.86 -12.64 9.16
C THR A 5 -21.51 -13.20 8.70
N VAL A 6 -20.57 -12.33 8.29
CA VAL A 6 -19.23 -12.73 7.84
C VAL A 6 -18.43 -13.23 9.03
N LYS A 7 -18.05 -14.51 9.03
CA LYS A 7 -17.19 -15.10 10.06
C LYS A 7 -15.74 -14.76 9.77
N LEU A 8 -15.08 -14.10 10.73
CA LEU A 8 -13.68 -13.70 10.60
C LEU A 8 -12.76 -14.77 11.17
N GLU A 9 -11.84 -15.27 10.34
CA GLU A 9 -10.86 -16.28 10.73
C GLU A 9 -9.45 -15.90 10.30
N LYS A 10 -8.44 -16.27 11.11
CA LYS A 10 -7.02 -16.03 10.79
C LYS A 10 -6.59 -16.71 9.47
N GLY A 11 -7.29 -17.75 9.05
CA GLY A 11 -7.07 -18.46 7.79
C GLY A 11 -7.19 -17.57 6.57
N MET A 12 -8.03 -16.51 6.63
CA MET A 12 -8.25 -15.57 5.54
C MET A 12 -6.98 -14.83 5.08
N TYR A 13 -5.97 -14.71 5.93
CA TYR A 13 -4.66 -14.15 5.57
C TYR A 13 -3.78 -15.10 4.75
N ARG A 14 -4.14 -16.37 4.68
CA ARG A 14 -3.36 -17.42 3.98
C ARG A 14 -3.95 -17.79 2.63
N GLU A 15 -5.00 -17.13 2.20
CA GLU A 15 -5.61 -17.40 0.90
C GLU A 15 -4.64 -17.01 -0.21
N SER A 16 -4.31 -17.96 -1.06
CA SER A 16 -3.29 -17.77 -2.10
C SER A 16 -3.73 -16.74 -3.13
N GLY A 17 -2.86 -15.77 -3.39
CA GLY A 17 -3.06 -14.76 -4.43
C GLY A 17 -4.03 -13.62 -4.07
N LYS A 18 -4.57 -13.58 -2.83
CA LYS A 18 -5.48 -12.53 -2.38
C LYS A 18 -4.99 -11.86 -1.10
N THR A 19 -5.22 -10.56 -0.99
CA THR A 19 -5.06 -9.84 0.28
C THR A 19 -6.28 -10.08 1.17
N PHE A 20 -6.11 -9.91 2.50
CA PHE A 20 -7.22 -10.02 3.45
C PHE A 20 -8.41 -9.10 3.08
N ALA A 21 -8.14 -7.88 2.62
CA ALA A 21 -9.17 -6.96 2.17
C ALA A 21 -9.94 -7.49 0.95
N GLN A 22 -9.24 -8.13 0.00
CA GLN A 22 -9.90 -8.75 -1.17
C GLN A 22 -10.75 -9.97 -0.79
N VAL A 23 -10.29 -10.75 0.19
CA VAL A 23 -11.09 -11.87 0.72
C VAL A 23 -12.37 -11.34 1.39
N LEU A 24 -12.26 -10.32 2.24
CA LEU A 24 -13.44 -9.68 2.84
C LEU A 24 -14.38 -9.11 1.79
N GLU A 25 -13.86 -8.43 0.79
CA GLU A 25 -14.66 -7.85 -0.28
C GLU A 25 -15.35 -8.92 -1.14
N SER A 26 -14.74 -10.10 -1.31
CA SER A 26 -15.38 -11.22 -2.00
C SER A 26 -16.52 -11.85 -1.20
N LEU A 27 -16.47 -11.80 0.14
CA LEU A 27 -17.51 -12.30 1.03
C LEU A 27 -18.64 -11.28 1.27
N ASP A 28 -18.29 -10.01 1.27
CA ASP A 28 -19.20 -8.89 1.50
C ASP A 28 -18.92 -7.76 0.50
N PRO A 29 -19.41 -7.88 -0.75
CA PRO A 29 -19.15 -6.93 -1.82
C PRO A 29 -19.70 -5.53 -1.52
N SER A 30 -18.89 -4.50 -1.70
CA SER A 30 -19.27 -3.10 -1.50
C SER A 30 -20.39 -2.65 -2.45
N GLU A 31 -20.55 -3.32 -3.57
CA GLU A 31 -21.62 -3.05 -4.54
C GLU A 31 -23.03 -3.23 -3.94
N ASN A 32 -23.19 -4.12 -2.98
CA ASN A 32 -24.46 -4.40 -2.32
C ASN A 32 -24.95 -3.24 -1.44
N TYR A 33 -24.08 -2.25 -1.18
CA TYR A 33 -24.37 -1.12 -0.29
C TYR A 33 -24.56 0.21 -1.00
N LYS A 34 -24.61 0.21 -2.34
CA LYS A 34 -24.94 1.41 -3.13
C LYS A 34 -26.33 1.92 -2.76
N GLY A 35 -26.48 3.22 -2.53
CA GLY A 35 -27.73 3.85 -2.09
C GLY A 35 -28.07 3.63 -0.60
N THR A 36 -27.18 3.04 0.19
CA THR A 36 -27.38 2.85 1.64
C THR A 36 -26.48 3.78 2.45
N ALA A 37 -26.69 3.86 3.77
CA ALA A 37 -25.83 4.60 4.71
C ALA A 37 -24.40 4.03 4.81
N LEU A 38 -24.13 2.88 4.19
CA LEU A 38 -22.82 2.22 4.15
C LEU A 38 -22.11 2.41 2.78
N GLU A 39 -22.69 3.18 1.89
CA GLU A 39 -22.07 3.51 0.63
C GLU A 39 -20.72 4.22 0.85
N GLY A 40 -19.72 3.86 0.05
CA GLY A 40 -18.35 4.38 0.20
C GLY A 40 -17.51 3.75 1.32
N THR A 41 -18.10 2.81 2.11
CA THR A 41 -17.31 2.03 3.08
C THR A 41 -16.90 0.69 2.48
N ASP A 42 -15.61 0.32 2.66
CA ASP A 42 -15.13 -0.99 2.24
C ASP A 42 -15.52 -2.09 3.23
N ALA A 43 -15.34 -3.35 2.86
CA ALA A 43 -15.71 -4.49 3.70
C ALA A 43 -14.98 -4.48 5.05
N PHE A 44 -13.72 -4.02 5.11
CA PHE A 44 -12.98 -3.89 6.36
C PHE A 44 -13.59 -2.81 7.28
N GLN A 45 -13.96 -1.66 6.74
CA GLN A 45 -14.61 -0.58 7.51
C GLN A 45 -15.98 -1.02 8.04
N ARG A 46 -16.74 -1.80 7.27
CA ARG A 46 -17.99 -2.38 7.74
C ARG A 46 -17.78 -3.34 8.91
N GLN A 47 -16.71 -4.16 8.87
CA GLN A 47 -16.36 -5.02 10.00
C GLN A 47 -15.94 -4.21 11.23
N LEU A 48 -15.18 -3.13 11.08
CA LEU A 48 -14.90 -2.22 12.20
C LEU A 48 -16.19 -1.66 12.82
N LYS A 49 -17.15 -1.30 11.98
CA LYS A 49 -18.46 -0.80 12.43
C LYS A 49 -19.27 -1.88 13.15
N ARG A 50 -19.23 -3.15 12.68
CA ARG A 50 -19.86 -4.29 13.33
C ARG A 50 -19.38 -4.49 14.78
N PHE A 51 -18.07 -4.34 15.00
CA PHE A 51 -17.47 -4.45 16.32
C PHE A 51 -17.45 -3.12 17.09
N ASP A 52 -18.11 -2.09 16.57
CA ASP A 52 -18.14 -0.73 17.13
C ASP A 52 -16.73 -0.18 17.40
N ILE A 53 -15.76 -0.44 16.51
CA ILE A 53 -14.38 0.02 16.63
C ILE A 53 -14.23 1.34 15.88
N ARG A 54 -13.96 2.42 16.62
CA ARG A 54 -13.68 3.75 16.07
C ARG A 54 -12.18 3.95 15.95
N ALA A 55 -11.64 3.80 14.75
CA ALA A 55 -10.20 3.84 14.50
C ALA A 55 -9.64 5.26 14.32
N LYS A 56 -10.47 6.28 14.09
CA LYS A 56 -10.04 7.67 13.77
C LYS A 56 -10.75 8.72 14.61
N GLY A 57 -10.07 9.87 14.77
CA GLY A 57 -10.63 11.08 15.40
C GLY A 57 -10.48 11.13 16.93
N ALA A 58 -10.90 12.25 17.50
CA ALA A 58 -10.76 12.55 18.93
C ALA A 58 -11.42 11.51 19.85
N TYR A 59 -12.45 10.83 19.36
CA TYR A 59 -13.19 9.77 20.06
C TYR A 59 -12.78 8.37 19.62
N SER A 60 -11.54 8.20 19.08
CA SER A 60 -11.03 6.88 18.73
C SER A 60 -10.92 5.98 19.96
N ASP A 61 -11.16 4.70 19.73
CA ASP A 61 -11.12 3.69 20.78
C ASP A 61 -9.68 3.30 21.15
N PRO A 62 -9.44 2.67 22.31
CA PRO A 62 -8.15 2.09 22.65
C PRO A 62 -7.87 0.85 21.77
N VAL A 63 -6.59 0.57 21.55
CA VAL A 63 -6.12 -0.59 20.76
C VAL A 63 -6.67 -1.91 21.31
N GLU A 64 -6.85 -2.01 22.63
CA GLU A 64 -7.42 -3.16 23.33
C GLU A 64 -8.77 -3.62 22.74
N LYS A 65 -9.55 -2.70 22.14
CA LYS A 65 -10.88 -3.04 21.62
C LYS A 65 -10.84 -4.08 20.50
N PHE A 66 -9.74 -4.16 19.75
CA PHE A 66 -9.54 -5.24 18.77
C PHE A 66 -9.42 -6.62 19.41
N PHE A 67 -9.00 -6.71 20.65
CA PHE A 67 -8.71 -7.99 21.31
C PHE A 67 -9.84 -8.48 22.24
N ARG A 68 -10.99 -7.82 22.22
CA ARG A 68 -12.14 -8.22 23.03
C ARG A 68 -12.76 -9.53 22.59
N THR A 69 -12.73 -9.81 21.30
CA THR A 69 -13.22 -11.09 20.73
C THR A 69 -12.17 -11.70 19.81
N MET A 70 -12.28 -13.02 19.61
CA MET A 70 -11.41 -13.72 18.65
C MET A 70 -11.57 -13.17 17.24
N GLU A 71 -12.81 -12.89 16.82
CA GLU A 71 -13.10 -12.35 15.49
C GLU A 71 -12.55 -10.93 15.30
N SER A 72 -12.77 -10.02 16.27
CA SER A 72 -12.25 -8.65 16.17
C SER A 72 -10.72 -8.62 16.11
N SER A 73 -10.04 -9.55 16.78
CA SER A 73 -8.58 -9.63 16.75
C SER A 73 -8.00 -9.93 15.36
N VAL A 74 -8.78 -10.58 14.49
CA VAL A 74 -8.39 -10.86 13.11
C VAL A 74 -8.26 -9.57 12.29
N LEU A 75 -8.96 -8.50 12.65
CA LEU A 75 -8.89 -7.21 11.95
C LEU A 75 -7.61 -6.41 12.25
N PHE A 76 -6.94 -6.69 13.37
CA PHE A 76 -5.82 -5.88 13.83
C PHE A 76 -4.61 -5.86 12.88
N PRO A 77 -4.14 -7.00 12.30
CA PRO A 77 -3.04 -6.97 11.34
C PRO A 77 -3.36 -6.15 10.08
N GLU A 78 -4.59 -6.19 9.59
CA GLU A 78 -5.01 -5.37 8.44
C GLU A 78 -5.05 -3.88 8.80
N TYR A 79 -5.49 -3.53 10.01
CA TYR A 79 -5.43 -2.17 10.51
C TYR A 79 -3.99 -1.61 10.50
N ILE A 80 -3.03 -2.40 11.00
CA ILE A 80 -1.61 -2.03 10.98
C ILE A 80 -1.11 -1.87 9.54
N ALA A 81 -1.40 -2.85 8.68
CA ALA A 81 -0.96 -2.82 7.29
C ALA A 81 -1.47 -1.58 6.54
N ARG A 82 -2.72 -1.18 6.79
CA ARG A 82 -3.33 0.03 6.21
C ARG A 82 -2.69 1.31 6.74
N ALA A 83 -2.43 1.39 8.04
CA ALA A 83 -1.79 2.56 8.64
C ALA A 83 -0.36 2.76 8.11
N VAL A 84 0.43 1.69 8.01
CA VAL A 84 1.79 1.73 7.44
C VAL A 84 1.75 2.10 5.96
N ARG A 85 0.86 1.49 5.17
CA ARG A 85 0.70 1.80 3.74
C ARG A 85 0.34 3.28 3.54
N GLN A 86 -0.58 3.81 4.33
CA GLN A 86 -0.94 5.22 4.26
C GLN A 86 0.26 6.12 4.56
N GLY A 87 1.08 5.79 5.57
CA GLY A 87 2.32 6.53 5.84
C GLY A 87 3.31 6.49 4.67
N MET A 88 3.45 5.34 4.01
CA MET A 88 4.29 5.21 2.82
C MET A 88 3.75 6.04 1.64
N GLU A 89 2.44 6.10 1.46
CA GLU A 89 1.80 6.89 0.40
C GLU A 89 1.91 8.39 0.68
N ASP A 90 1.63 8.84 1.91
CA ASP A 90 1.71 10.24 2.32
C ASP A 90 3.13 10.81 2.17
N GLY A 91 4.17 10.00 2.43
CA GLY A 91 5.58 10.37 2.30
C GLY A 91 6.18 10.11 0.90
N ASN A 92 5.42 9.57 -0.03
CA ASN A 92 5.96 9.15 -1.31
C ASN A 92 6.13 10.32 -2.30
N VAL A 93 7.35 10.80 -2.43
CA VAL A 93 7.74 11.83 -3.41
C VAL A 93 8.08 11.24 -4.78
N LEU A 94 8.34 9.93 -4.85
CA LEU A 94 8.80 9.26 -6.07
C LEU A 94 7.93 9.51 -7.29
N PRO A 95 6.58 9.45 -7.24
CA PRO A 95 5.75 9.71 -8.42
C PRO A 95 5.94 11.10 -9.02
N LYS A 96 6.37 12.09 -8.20
CA LYS A 96 6.57 13.47 -8.63
C LYS A 96 7.89 13.69 -9.37
N ILE A 97 8.89 12.81 -9.17
CA ILE A 97 10.22 12.93 -9.74
C ILE A 97 10.55 11.81 -10.73
N THR A 98 9.68 10.81 -10.85
CA THR A 98 9.89 9.66 -11.72
C THR A 98 9.34 9.94 -13.10
N ALA A 99 10.19 9.85 -14.14
CA ALA A 99 9.78 10.03 -15.53
C ALA A 99 8.98 8.82 -16.06
N THR A 100 9.32 7.61 -15.59
CA THR A 100 8.63 6.37 -15.99
C THR A 100 8.76 5.30 -14.93
N THR A 101 7.81 4.37 -14.91
CA THR A 101 7.81 3.22 -14.01
C THR A 101 7.68 1.95 -14.83
N THR A 102 8.54 0.97 -14.55
CA THR A 102 8.52 -0.34 -15.21
C THR A 102 8.39 -1.44 -14.16
N THR A 103 7.49 -2.38 -14.40
CA THR A 103 7.36 -3.58 -13.57
C THR A 103 8.36 -4.64 -14.06
N ILE A 104 9.11 -5.22 -13.14
CA ILE A 104 10.04 -6.31 -13.40
C ILE A 104 9.65 -7.53 -12.55
N ASP A 105 9.82 -8.71 -13.09
CA ASP A 105 9.57 -10.01 -12.47
C ASP A 105 10.85 -10.73 -12.02
N SER A 106 12.01 -10.11 -12.29
CA SER A 106 13.33 -10.61 -11.91
C SER A 106 13.90 -9.85 -10.70
N MET A 107 14.82 -10.47 -9.98
CA MET A 107 15.52 -9.84 -8.85
C MET A 107 16.61 -8.87 -9.29
N ASP A 108 17.05 -8.94 -10.54
CA ASP A 108 18.12 -8.15 -11.11
C ASP A 108 17.62 -7.31 -12.28
N TYR A 109 17.97 -6.03 -12.31
CA TYR A 109 17.58 -5.11 -13.36
C TYR A 109 18.78 -4.28 -13.84
N ARG A 110 18.91 -4.15 -15.15
CA ARG A 110 19.89 -3.24 -15.78
C ARG A 110 19.15 -2.07 -16.39
N SER A 111 19.40 -0.87 -15.88
CA SER A 111 18.81 0.34 -16.44
C SER A 111 19.51 0.74 -17.74
N VAL A 112 18.74 1.24 -18.69
CA VAL A 112 19.25 1.95 -19.85
C VAL A 112 19.36 3.43 -19.55
N TYR A 113 20.32 4.11 -20.13
CA TYR A 113 20.45 5.54 -20.01
C TYR A 113 20.88 6.15 -21.36
N SER A 114 20.43 7.38 -21.58
CA SER A 114 20.94 8.23 -22.63
C SER A 114 21.34 9.54 -21.97
N VAL A 115 22.53 10.02 -22.27
CA VAL A 115 22.99 11.35 -21.84
C VAL A 115 23.19 12.17 -23.10
N PRO A 116 22.12 12.71 -23.69
CA PRO A 116 22.23 13.52 -24.89
C PRO A 116 22.99 14.80 -24.56
N SER A 117 23.96 15.14 -25.40
CA SER A 117 24.61 16.46 -25.39
C SER A 117 23.62 17.53 -25.86
N GLU A 118 23.92 18.80 -25.62
CA GLU A 118 23.08 19.90 -26.15
C GLU A 118 22.93 19.85 -27.69
N LYS A 119 23.92 19.28 -28.37
CA LYS A 119 23.86 19.08 -29.84
C LYS A 119 22.92 17.92 -30.19
N ASP A 120 22.86 16.86 -29.38
CA ASP A 120 22.02 15.68 -29.63
C ASP A 120 20.53 15.95 -29.38
N LYS A 121 20.23 17.02 -28.60
CA LYS A 121 18.84 17.44 -28.31
C LYS A 121 18.22 18.26 -29.42
N LYS A 122 19.05 18.76 -30.35
CA LYS A 122 18.57 19.61 -31.49
C LYS A 122 18.56 18.80 -32.77
N LEU A 123 17.47 18.93 -33.54
CA LEU A 123 17.44 18.45 -34.90
C LEU A 123 18.44 19.27 -35.73
N MET A 124 19.43 18.60 -36.31
CA MET A 124 20.41 19.25 -37.15
C MET A 124 19.96 19.24 -38.59
N GLN A 125 20.24 20.33 -39.30
CA GLN A 125 20.03 20.37 -40.75
C GLN A 125 21.06 19.44 -41.41
N VAL A 126 20.54 18.49 -42.19
CA VAL A 126 21.37 17.50 -42.90
C VAL A 126 21.34 17.84 -44.40
N ALA A 127 22.49 17.98 -45.02
CA ALA A 127 22.59 18.19 -46.45
C ALA A 127 22.21 16.89 -47.21
N GLU A 128 21.75 17.06 -48.45
CA GLU A 128 21.41 15.93 -49.28
C GLU A 128 22.62 15.02 -49.51
N GLY A 129 22.45 13.71 -49.23
CA GLY A 129 23.53 12.72 -49.27
C GLY A 129 24.47 12.68 -48.05
N ALA A 130 24.25 13.51 -47.02
CA ALA A 130 25.05 13.48 -45.80
C ALA A 130 24.53 12.41 -44.80
N SER A 131 25.43 11.93 -43.94
CA SER A 131 25.11 10.99 -42.86
C SER A 131 24.20 11.65 -41.81
N ILE A 132 23.13 10.97 -41.43
CA ILE A 132 22.22 11.42 -40.37
C ILE A 132 22.92 11.21 -39.01
N PRO A 133 22.93 12.24 -38.09
CA PRO A 133 23.47 12.13 -36.78
C PRO A 133 22.77 11.02 -35.97
N ALA A 134 23.51 10.17 -35.30
CA ALA A 134 22.98 9.08 -34.48
C ALA A 134 23.03 9.45 -33.01
N THR A 135 21.96 9.15 -32.28
CA THR A 135 21.92 9.22 -30.78
C THR A 135 22.09 7.82 -30.19
N GLU A 136 23.05 7.67 -29.32
CA GLU A 136 23.33 6.38 -28.67
C GLU A 136 22.54 6.23 -27.38
N VAL A 137 21.92 5.06 -27.21
CA VAL A 137 21.34 4.60 -25.94
C VAL A 137 22.19 3.46 -25.42
N ARG A 138 22.68 3.58 -24.20
CA ARG A 138 23.57 2.60 -23.57
C ARG A 138 22.93 1.99 -22.35
N SER A 139 23.19 0.69 -22.10
CA SER A 139 22.86 0.05 -20.84
C SER A 139 23.91 0.37 -19.78
N LYS A 140 23.48 0.61 -18.53
CA LYS A 140 24.42 0.72 -17.41
C LYS A 140 25.04 -0.65 -17.11
N SER A 141 26.34 -0.66 -16.85
CA SER A 141 27.04 -1.87 -16.37
C SER A 141 26.66 -2.25 -14.95
N ASN A 142 26.18 -1.28 -14.16
CA ASN A 142 25.79 -1.51 -12.77
C ASN A 142 24.45 -2.24 -12.70
N LEU A 143 24.46 -3.40 -12.05
CA LEU A 143 23.30 -4.18 -11.76
C LEU A 143 22.56 -3.60 -10.55
N VAL A 144 21.29 -3.28 -10.70
CA VAL A 144 20.44 -2.85 -9.58
C VAL A 144 19.81 -4.11 -8.97
N ARG A 145 20.16 -4.40 -7.71
CA ARG A 145 19.63 -5.55 -6.96
C ARG A 145 18.55 -5.12 -6.00
N LEU A 146 17.49 -5.91 -5.91
CA LEU A 146 16.45 -5.74 -4.91
C LEU A 146 16.91 -6.29 -3.56
N HIS A 147 16.82 -5.45 -2.53
CA HIS A 147 17.11 -5.84 -1.15
C HIS A 147 15.79 -5.97 -0.37
N LYS A 148 15.58 -7.13 0.22
CA LYS A 148 14.46 -7.33 1.15
C LYS A 148 14.77 -6.62 2.45
N ARG A 149 13.88 -5.71 2.87
CA ARG A 149 13.96 -5.01 4.15
C ARG A 149 12.69 -5.30 4.96
N GLY A 150 12.83 -5.37 6.26
CA GLY A 150 11.71 -5.61 7.15
C GLY A 150 11.99 -5.08 8.55
N ARG A 151 10.95 -4.79 9.28
CA ARG A 151 11.00 -4.38 10.68
C ARG A 151 9.92 -5.11 11.46
N MET A 152 10.22 -5.54 12.66
CA MET A 152 9.26 -6.13 13.58
C MET A 152 8.67 -5.03 14.46
N LEU A 153 7.34 -4.98 14.55
CA LEU A 153 6.65 -4.12 15.50
C LEU A 153 6.47 -4.86 16.82
N VAL A 154 6.95 -4.26 17.90
CA VAL A 154 6.76 -4.74 19.26
C VAL A 154 6.08 -3.65 20.05
N ALA A 155 4.99 -3.96 20.74
CA ALA A 155 4.26 -3.04 21.58
C ALA A 155 4.15 -3.61 23.01
N SER A 156 4.30 -2.72 24.01
CA SER A 156 4.07 -3.11 25.40
C SER A 156 2.58 -3.33 25.68
N TYR A 157 2.27 -4.06 26.78
CA TYR A 157 0.90 -4.28 27.22
C TYR A 157 0.17 -2.94 27.48
N GLU A 158 0.84 -1.99 28.10
CA GLU A 158 0.31 -0.66 28.38
C GLU A 158 -0.03 0.12 27.09
N ALA A 159 0.83 0.02 26.08
CA ALA A 159 0.59 0.66 24.78
C ALA A 159 -0.66 0.08 24.09
N ILE A 160 -0.87 -1.23 24.20
CA ILE A 160 -2.06 -1.89 23.63
C ILE A 160 -3.31 -1.51 24.41
N ARG A 161 -3.22 -1.46 25.74
CA ARG A 161 -4.37 -1.25 26.62
C ARG A 161 -4.88 0.19 26.64
N PHE A 162 -3.98 1.15 26.69
CA PHE A 162 -4.31 2.55 26.96
C PHE A 162 -4.19 3.46 25.74
N GLN A 163 -3.40 3.10 24.75
CA GLN A 163 -3.18 3.96 23.60
C GLN A 163 -4.41 3.98 22.68
N LYS A 164 -4.85 5.19 22.31
CA LYS A 164 -5.92 5.37 21.33
C LYS A 164 -5.44 4.99 19.93
N LEU A 165 -6.33 4.40 19.14
CA LEU A 165 -6.06 3.93 17.79
C LEU A 165 -5.57 5.06 16.87
N ASP A 166 -6.09 6.26 17.00
CA ASP A 166 -5.66 7.39 16.18
C ASP A 166 -4.18 7.74 16.41
N LEU A 167 -3.75 7.87 17.67
CA LEU A 167 -2.34 8.07 18.02
C LEU A 167 -1.45 6.91 17.62
N PHE A 168 -1.94 5.68 17.79
CA PHE A 168 -1.23 4.48 17.36
C PHE A 168 -1.00 4.47 15.85
N SER A 169 -2.00 4.90 15.06
CA SER A 169 -1.87 5.01 13.61
C SER A 169 -0.84 6.06 13.19
N VAL A 170 -0.76 7.19 13.89
CA VAL A 170 0.27 8.21 13.65
C VAL A 170 1.67 7.64 13.85
N THR A 171 1.89 6.91 14.94
CA THR A 171 3.16 6.25 15.22
C THR A 171 3.53 5.24 14.13
N LEU A 172 2.56 4.45 13.66
CA LEU A 172 2.77 3.48 12.59
C LEU A 172 3.14 4.13 11.25
N ARG A 173 2.62 5.33 10.97
CA ARG A 173 2.97 6.08 9.74
C ARG A 173 4.40 6.64 9.75
N GLN A 174 5.01 6.78 10.92
CA GLN A 174 6.38 7.29 11.08
C GLN A 174 7.45 6.20 10.98
N ILE A 175 7.07 4.94 10.89
CA ILE A 175 7.96 3.77 10.76
C ILE A 175 8.37 3.56 9.32
#